data_a0449d85b3b0f17000b8b58ef774eebe
#
_entry.id   a0449d85b3b0f17000b8b58ef774eebe
#
_cell.length_a   1.000
_cell.length_b   1.000
_cell.length_c   1.000
_cell.angle_alpha   90.00
_cell.angle_beta   90.00
_cell.angle_gamma   90.00
#
_symmetry.space_group_name_H-M   'P 1'
#
loop_
_entity.id
_entity.type
_entity.pdbx_description
1 polymer ?
#
loop_
_entity_poly.entity_id
_entity_poly.type
_entity_poly.pdbx_seq_one_letter_code
_entity_poly.pdbx_strand_id
1 'polypeptide(L)'
;MEPRLIRLTAPCSLRHRALAVRLVAESCRLIRGEQAGDDLGPGYDVRDPFDVAVVSAFSEIYNNVALHACAGLDEPTIELRIAAGADGLVIELVDPGRPFDPSNIASPDLDALPEGGMGLHIARAMLDAVDYEPGPPNLWRLTKRRPARADQDAPDQDGLADQDAPPTHTAQR
;
A
#
# COMPACT_ATOMS: atom_id res chain seq x y z
N MET A 1 -0.93 -3.01 18.99
CA MET A 1 0.38 -3.62 18.59
C MET A 1 1.29 -2.48 18.21
N GLU A 2 2.50 -2.40 18.78
CA GLU A 2 3.46 -1.36 18.39
C GLU A 2 3.82 -1.48 16.91
N PRO A 3 3.96 -0.35 16.19
CA PRO A 3 4.30 -0.38 14.78
C PRO A 3 5.70 -0.98 14.57
N ARG A 4 5.81 -1.89 13.63
CA ARG A 4 7.11 -2.47 13.23
C ARG A 4 7.78 -1.51 12.27
N LEU A 5 8.98 -1.06 12.63
CA LEU A 5 9.78 -0.20 11.77
C LEU A 5 10.76 -1.03 10.94
N ILE A 6 10.66 -0.90 9.62
CA ILE A 6 11.54 -1.53 8.65
C ILE A 6 12.34 -0.43 7.94
N ARG A 7 13.63 -0.64 7.72
CA ARG A 7 14.49 0.30 6.99
C ARG A 7 15.27 -0.41 5.89
N LEU A 8 15.40 0.27 4.76
CA LEU A 8 16.21 -0.16 3.63
C LEU A 8 16.96 1.04 3.06
N THR A 9 18.28 0.92 2.90
CA THR A 9 19.09 1.85 2.11
C THR A 9 19.52 1.16 0.85
N ALA A 10 19.28 1.77 -0.30
CA ALA A 10 19.58 1.20 -1.60
C ALA A 10 19.99 2.29 -2.61
N PRO A 11 20.73 1.94 -3.68
CA PRO A 11 20.99 2.87 -4.77
C PRO A 11 19.68 3.37 -5.40
N CYS A 12 19.61 4.69 -5.66
CA CYS A 12 18.46 5.34 -6.29
C CYS A 12 18.44 5.06 -7.80
N SER A 13 17.91 3.92 -8.19
CA SER A 13 17.81 3.55 -9.60
C SER A 13 16.65 2.61 -9.86
N LEU A 14 16.15 2.57 -11.10
CA LEU A 14 15.11 1.65 -11.51
C LEU A 14 15.49 0.16 -11.37
N ARG A 15 16.79 -0.16 -11.37
CA ARG A 15 17.26 -1.53 -11.14
C ARG A 15 16.91 -2.04 -9.73
N HIS A 16 16.88 -1.14 -8.75
CA HIS A 16 16.59 -1.47 -7.35
C HIS A 16 15.10 -1.28 -6.99
N ARG A 17 14.29 -0.78 -7.93
CA ARG A 17 12.85 -0.60 -7.74
C ARG A 17 12.15 -1.86 -7.27
N ALA A 18 12.44 -2.99 -7.89
CA ALA A 18 11.79 -4.26 -7.54
C ALA A 18 12.04 -4.67 -6.07
N LEU A 19 13.23 -4.38 -5.53
CA LEU A 19 13.54 -4.63 -4.12
C LEU A 19 12.70 -3.75 -3.19
N ALA A 20 12.64 -2.44 -3.47
CA ALA A 20 11.87 -1.49 -2.67
C ALA A 20 10.36 -1.81 -2.71
N VAL A 21 9.82 -2.10 -3.90
CA VAL A 21 8.41 -2.47 -4.09
C VAL A 21 8.08 -3.77 -3.36
N ARG A 22 8.95 -4.78 -3.41
CA ARG A 22 8.75 -6.03 -2.66
C ARG A 22 8.72 -5.79 -1.15
N LEU A 23 9.59 -4.93 -0.63
CA LEU A 23 9.59 -4.62 0.80
C LEU A 23 8.28 -3.98 1.24
N VAL A 24 7.75 -3.05 0.44
CA VAL A 24 6.42 -2.44 0.68
C VAL A 24 5.32 -3.49 0.61
N ALA A 25 5.33 -4.36 -0.39
CA ALA A 25 4.36 -5.44 -0.56
C ALA A 25 4.37 -6.41 0.63
N GLU A 26 5.55 -6.83 1.09
CA GLU A 26 5.68 -7.68 2.28
C GLU A 26 5.19 -6.97 3.55
N SER A 27 5.34 -5.65 3.63
CA SER A 27 4.81 -4.87 4.75
C SER A 27 3.28 -4.87 4.79
N CYS A 28 2.61 -4.92 3.63
CA CYS A 28 1.16 -5.10 3.55
C CYS A 28 0.73 -6.47 4.11
N ARG A 29 1.48 -7.55 3.80
CA ARG A 29 1.23 -8.89 4.39
C ARG A 29 1.36 -8.90 5.90
N LEU A 30 2.38 -8.23 6.44
CA LEU A 30 2.58 -8.13 7.89
C LEU A 30 1.39 -7.49 8.62
N ILE A 31 0.74 -6.52 7.99
CA ILE A 31 -0.46 -5.87 8.54
C ILE A 31 -1.66 -6.83 8.53
N ARG A 32 -1.78 -7.70 7.53
CA ARG A 32 -2.84 -8.72 7.47
C ARG A 32 -2.69 -9.79 8.54
N GLY A 33 -1.52 -9.89 9.17
CA GLY A 33 -1.20 -10.94 10.12
C GLY A 33 -0.90 -12.27 9.44
N GLU A 34 -0.69 -12.28 8.14
CA GLU A 34 -0.24 -13.45 7.40
C GLU A 34 1.22 -13.74 7.73
N GLN A 35 1.51 -14.98 8.11
CA GLN A 35 2.89 -15.40 8.27
C GLN A 35 3.56 -15.44 6.90
N ALA A 36 4.84 -15.06 6.84
CA ALA A 36 5.64 -15.28 5.65
C ALA A 36 5.67 -16.78 5.39
N GLY A 37 4.93 -17.25 4.39
CA GLY A 37 5.05 -18.61 3.88
C GLY A 37 6.31 -18.73 3.04
N ASP A 38 6.75 -19.96 2.77
CA ASP A 38 7.87 -20.26 1.86
C ASP A 38 7.57 -19.86 0.39
N ASP A 39 6.36 -19.38 0.12
CA ASP A 39 5.97 -18.93 -1.19
C ASP A 39 6.55 -17.55 -1.50
N LEU A 40 7.49 -17.51 -2.43
CA LEU A 40 8.12 -16.30 -2.98
C LEU A 40 7.18 -15.50 -3.90
N GLY A 41 5.88 -15.62 -3.71
CA GLY A 41 4.88 -14.85 -4.45
C GLY A 41 5.11 -13.33 -4.40
N PRO A 42 4.27 -12.53 -5.08
CA PRO A 42 4.49 -11.09 -5.22
C PRO A 42 4.43 -10.30 -3.90
N GLY A 43 4.13 -10.93 -2.77
CA GLY A 43 4.10 -10.29 -1.45
C GLY A 43 2.86 -9.44 -1.17
N TYR A 44 2.01 -9.17 -2.17
CA TYR A 44 0.77 -8.41 -2.03
C TYR A 44 -0.39 -9.13 -2.72
N ASP A 45 -1.60 -8.90 -2.23
CA ASP A 45 -2.81 -9.43 -2.85
C ASP A 45 -3.39 -8.41 -3.83
N VAL A 46 -3.39 -8.76 -5.12
CA VAL A 46 -3.98 -7.92 -6.19
C VAL A 46 -5.50 -7.75 -6.06
N ARG A 47 -6.15 -8.52 -5.19
CA ARG A 47 -7.59 -8.43 -4.89
C ARG A 47 -7.87 -7.55 -3.68
N ASP A 48 -6.86 -7.28 -2.85
CA ASP A 48 -7.00 -6.37 -1.71
C ASP A 48 -6.80 -4.92 -2.17
N PRO A 49 -7.84 -4.06 -2.12
CA PRO A 49 -7.74 -2.67 -2.53
C PRO A 49 -6.69 -1.87 -1.75
N PHE A 50 -6.43 -2.26 -0.49
CA PHE A 50 -5.39 -1.63 0.33
C PHE A 50 -4.01 -1.90 -0.27
N ASP A 51 -3.69 -3.17 -0.57
CA ASP A 51 -2.40 -3.57 -1.13
C ASP A 51 -2.16 -2.92 -2.49
N VAL A 52 -3.18 -2.97 -3.37
CA VAL A 52 -3.11 -2.36 -4.70
C VAL A 52 -2.84 -0.86 -4.59
N ALA A 53 -3.55 -0.16 -3.71
CA ALA A 53 -3.37 1.27 -3.52
C ALA A 53 -1.95 1.61 -3.04
N VAL A 54 -1.46 0.90 -2.02
CA VAL A 54 -0.13 1.15 -1.44
C VAL A 54 0.98 0.86 -2.44
N VAL A 55 0.96 -0.32 -3.07
CA VAL A 55 2.03 -0.76 -3.98
C VAL A 55 2.07 0.09 -5.25
N SER A 56 0.90 0.43 -5.81
CA SER A 56 0.84 1.29 -7.01
C SER A 56 1.31 2.70 -6.70
N ALA A 57 0.78 3.33 -5.66
CA ALA A 57 1.17 4.69 -5.29
C ALA A 57 2.67 4.80 -4.97
N PHE A 58 3.21 3.87 -4.19
CA PHE A 58 4.65 3.83 -3.89
C PHE A 58 5.48 3.66 -5.15
N SER A 59 5.05 2.80 -6.08
CA SER A 59 5.74 2.57 -7.34
C SER A 59 5.86 3.85 -8.17
N GLU A 60 4.82 4.67 -8.22
CA GLU A 60 4.82 5.93 -8.95
C GLU A 60 5.75 6.95 -8.30
N ILE A 61 5.72 7.09 -6.98
CA ILE A 61 6.65 8.01 -6.27
C ILE A 61 8.09 7.55 -6.45
N TYR A 62 8.37 6.24 -6.31
CA TYR A 62 9.73 5.71 -6.54
C TYR A 62 10.23 5.99 -7.96
N ASN A 63 9.39 5.78 -8.98
CA ASN A 63 9.72 6.08 -10.36
C ASN A 63 10.09 7.56 -10.53
N ASN A 64 9.30 8.47 -9.97
CA ASN A 64 9.55 9.91 -10.05
C ASN A 64 10.88 10.28 -9.39
N VAL A 65 11.19 9.71 -8.24
CA VAL A 65 12.47 9.94 -7.56
C VAL A 65 13.63 9.41 -8.39
N ALA A 66 13.55 8.15 -8.86
CA ALA A 66 14.66 7.53 -9.59
C ALA A 66 14.90 8.15 -10.98
N LEU A 67 13.83 8.53 -11.70
CA LEU A 67 13.91 9.05 -13.06
C LEU A 67 14.18 10.56 -13.13
N HIS A 68 13.72 11.32 -12.15
CA HIS A 68 13.74 12.78 -12.20
C HIS A 68 14.59 13.39 -11.08
N ALA A 69 14.32 13.06 -9.82
CA ALA A 69 15.04 13.67 -8.71
C ALA A 69 16.52 13.26 -8.69
N CYS A 70 16.79 11.98 -8.80
CA CYS A 70 18.16 11.42 -8.75
C CYS A 70 18.90 11.45 -10.10
N ALA A 71 18.25 11.89 -11.17
CA ALA A 71 18.86 11.89 -12.51
C ALA A 71 20.15 12.73 -12.58
N GLY A 72 21.23 12.11 -13.05
CA GLY A 72 22.53 12.77 -13.23
C GLY A 72 23.34 12.93 -11.95
N LEU A 73 22.90 12.38 -10.82
CA LEU A 73 23.71 12.29 -9.61
C LEU A 73 24.65 11.07 -9.70
N ASP A 74 25.81 11.19 -9.07
CA ASP A 74 26.77 10.11 -8.96
C ASP A 74 26.40 9.22 -7.78
N GLU A 75 26.09 7.96 -8.06
CA GLU A 75 25.71 6.91 -7.09
C GLU A 75 24.74 7.35 -5.95
N PRO A 76 23.62 8.02 -6.28
CA PRO A 76 22.70 8.46 -5.25
C PRO A 76 22.05 7.26 -4.53
N THR A 77 21.84 7.40 -3.23
CA THR A 77 21.14 6.42 -2.40
C THR A 77 19.83 6.96 -1.87
N ILE A 78 18.83 6.10 -1.76
CA ILE A 78 17.58 6.37 -1.06
C ILE A 78 17.55 5.66 0.28
N GLU A 79 16.83 6.22 1.24
CA GLU A 79 16.44 5.52 2.45
C GLU A 79 14.92 5.36 2.46
N LEU A 80 14.48 4.12 2.59
CA LEU A 80 13.07 3.74 2.74
C LEU A 80 12.83 3.34 4.18
N ARG A 81 11.86 3.97 4.84
CA ARG A 81 11.39 3.65 6.19
C ARG A 81 9.93 3.29 6.12
N ILE A 82 9.55 2.16 6.69
CA ILE A 82 8.17 1.68 6.69
C ILE A 82 7.75 1.41 8.12
N ALA A 83 6.73 2.10 8.59
CA ALA A 83 6.05 1.82 9.84
C ALA A 83 4.76 1.07 9.55
N ALA A 84 4.70 -0.22 9.91
CA ALA A 84 3.55 -1.09 9.70
C ALA A 84 2.89 -1.41 11.04
N GLY A 85 1.60 -1.12 11.17
CA GLY A 85 0.81 -1.34 12.38
C GLY A 85 -0.62 -1.78 12.09
N ALA A 86 -1.41 -2.04 13.13
CA ALA A 86 -2.80 -2.47 12.99
C ALA A 86 -3.65 -1.43 12.23
N ASP A 87 -3.30 -0.15 12.38
CA ASP A 87 -4.08 0.97 11.83
C ASP A 87 -3.71 1.29 10.36
N GLY A 88 -2.67 0.65 9.82
CA GLY A 88 -2.23 0.85 8.45
C GLY A 88 -0.72 0.98 8.29
N LEU A 89 -0.32 1.70 7.24
CA LEU A 89 1.06 1.82 6.80
C LEU A 89 1.46 3.29 6.63
N VAL A 90 2.65 3.63 7.12
CA VAL A 90 3.33 4.89 6.81
C VAL A 90 4.65 4.54 6.14
N ILE A 91 4.88 5.09 4.95
CA ILE A 91 6.10 4.89 4.18
C ILE A 91 6.78 6.25 4.04
N GLU A 92 8.04 6.33 4.45
CA GLU A 92 8.90 7.48 4.20
C GLU A 92 9.97 7.09 3.19
N LEU A 93 10.10 7.90 2.14
CA LEU A 93 11.16 7.79 1.14
C LEU A 93 12.00 9.05 1.20
N VAL A 94 13.27 8.90 1.56
CA VAL A 94 14.26 9.97 1.65
C VAL A 94 15.20 9.88 0.46
N ASP A 95 15.37 10.97 -0.28
CA ASP A 95 16.25 11.01 -1.45
C ASP A 95 17.12 12.28 -1.48
N PRO A 96 18.35 12.20 -2.02
CA PRO A 96 19.27 13.33 -2.13
C PRO A 96 19.05 14.15 -3.41
N GLY A 97 17.98 13.87 -4.13
CA GLY A 97 17.76 14.40 -5.47
C GLY A 97 17.39 15.88 -5.52
N ARG A 98 17.11 16.35 -6.71
CA ARG A 98 16.61 17.71 -6.91
C ARG A 98 15.24 17.84 -6.26
N PRO A 99 14.98 18.94 -5.52
CA PRO A 99 13.66 19.18 -5.00
C PRO A 99 12.61 19.22 -6.12
N PHE A 100 11.47 18.61 -5.82
CA PHE A 100 10.31 18.64 -6.69
C PHE A 100 9.47 19.86 -6.37
N ASP A 101 8.99 20.57 -7.39
CA ASP A 101 8.09 21.69 -7.23
C ASP A 101 6.64 21.25 -7.56
N PRO A 102 5.79 21.08 -6.54
CA PRO A 102 4.40 20.65 -6.74
C PRO A 102 3.56 21.67 -7.51
N SER A 103 3.98 22.95 -7.58
CA SER A 103 3.25 24.00 -8.28
C SER A 103 3.36 23.90 -9.81
N ASN A 104 4.38 23.20 -10.29
CA ASN A 104 4.60 22.96 -11.71
C ASN A 104 3.80 21.77 -12.28
N ILE A 105 2.97 21.12 -11.47
CA ILE A 105 2.05 20.09 -11.98
C ILE A 105 0.86 20.82 -12.58
N ALA A 106 0.80 20.89 -13.90
CA ALA A 106 -0.45 21.26 -14.58
C ALA A 106 -1.57 20.32 -14.08
N SER A 107 -2.72 20.88 -13.72
CA SER A 107 -3.90 20.05 -13.47
C SER A 107 -4.08 19.14 -14.69
N PRO A 108 -4.15 17.81 -14.52
CA PRO A 108 -4.27 16.92 -15.67
C PRO A 108 -5.54 17.32 -16.44
N ASP A 109 -5.37 17.70 -17.69
CA ASP A 109 -6.46 17.75 -18.63
C ASP A 109 -6.84 16.28 -18.90
N LEU A 110 -7.95 15.85 -18.31
CA LEU A 110 -8.42 14.45 -18.40
C LEU A 110 -8.79 14.06 -19.85
N ASP A 111 -8.96 15.05 -20.73
CA ASP A 111 -9.27 14.86 -22.14
C ASP A 111 -8.00 14.74 -23.00
N ALA A 112 -6.89 15.29 -22.52
CA ALA A 112 -5.58 15.15 -23.16
C ALA A 112 -4.78 14.13 -22.36
N LEU A 113 -4.79 12.86 -22.74
CA LEU A 113 -3.96 11.80 -22.13
C LEU A 113 -2.47 12.24 -22.09
N PRO A 114 -2.00 12.95 -21.04
CA PRO A 114 -0.62 13.40 -21.02
C PRO A 114 0.28 12.19 -20.76
N GLU A 115 1.27 11.98 -21.62
CA GLU A 115 2.25 10.90 -21.52
C GLU A 115 3.16 10.98 -20.27
N GLY A 116 2.86 11.87 -19.30
CA GLY A 116 3.64 12.02 -18.06
C GLY A 116 2.91 12.86 -17.01
N GLY A 117 3.35 12.77 -15.75
CA GLY A 117 2.84 13.61 -14.65
C GLY A 117 1.65 13.03 -13.87
N MET A 118 1.06 11.91 -14.30
CA MET A 118 -0.09 11.31 -13.63
C MET A 118 0.26 10.56 -12.33
N GLY A 119 1.50 10.17 -12.14
CA GLY A 119 1.92 9.31 -11.01
C GLY A 119 1.61 9.90 -9.65
N LEU A 120 1.88 11.19 -9.43
CA LEU A 120 1.55 11.85 -8.17
C LEU A 120 0.03 12.00 -7.97
N HIS A 121 -0.71 12.23 -9.04
CA HIS A 121 -2.16 12.30 -8.99
C HIS A 121 -2.78 10.95 -8.62
N ILE A 122 -2.29 9.88 -9.22
CA ILE A 122 -2.65 8.49 -8.89
C ILE A 122 -2.33 8.20 -7.40
N ALA A 123 -1.12 8.54 -6.95
CA ALA A 123 -0.75 8.32 -5.55
C ALA A 123 -1.68 9.06 -4.58
N ARG A 124 -2.02 10.31 -4.86
CA ARG A 124 -2.96 11.09 -4.04
C ARG A 124 -4.39 10.57 -4.07
N ALA A 125 -4.82 9.99 -5.18
CA ALA A 125 -6.15 9.39 -5.28
C ALA A 125 -6.25 8.04 -4.53
N MET A 126 -5.14 7.31 -4.41
CA MET A 126 -5.12 5.98 -3.82
C MET A 126 -4.81 5.96 -2.32
N LEU A 127 -4.09 6.97 -1.83
CA LEU A 127 -3.64 7.04 -0.43
C LEU A 127 -4.45 8.06 0.37
N ASP A 128 -4.42 7.92 1.71
CA ASP A 128 -5.10 8.86 2.60
C ASP A 128 -4.31 10.17 2.75
N ALA A 129 -2.96 10.12 2.63
CA ALA A 129 -2.11 11.30 2.57
C ALA A 129 -0.84 11.02 1.76
N VAL A 130 -0.40 12.04 1.03
CA VAL A 130 0.89 12.11 0.33
C VAL A 130 1.50 13.47 0.63
N ASP A 131 2.44 13.48 1.56
CA ASP A 131 3.16 14.68 1.98
C ASP A 131 4.56 14.70 1.36
N TYR A 132 5.03 15.90 1.05
CA TYR A 132 6.36 16.12 0.51
C TYR A 132 7.02 17.30 1.19
N GLU A 133 8.21 17.08 1.72
CA GLU A 133 9.08 18.10 2.30
C GLU A 133 10.32 18.25 1.40
N PRO A 134 10.44 19.38 0.67
CA PRO A 134 11.62 19.63 -0.15
C PRO A 134 12.84 19.90 0.73
N GLY A 135 14.00 19.39 0.31
CA GLY A 135 15.24 19.64 1.03
C GLY A 135 16.45 19.25 0.20
N PRO A 136 17.67 19.20 0.74
CA PRO A 136 18.57 18.08 0.74
C PRO A 136 18.71 17.51 2.17
N PRO A 137 18.22 16.26 2.44
CA PRO A 137 17.47 15.37 1.55
C PRO A 137 15.97 15.72 1.46
N ASN A 138 15.33 15.36 0.35
CA ASN A 138 13.88 15.41 0.21
C ASN A 138 13.22 14.28 1.01
N LEU A 139 12.00 14.51 1.50
CA LEU A 139 11.20 13.50 2.20
C LEU A 139 9.81 13.40 1.58
N TRP A 140 9.47 12.22 1.12
CA TRP A 140 8.11 11.80 0.80
C TRP A 140 7.54 10.98 1.95
N ARG A 141 6.31 11.31 2.40
CA ARG A 141 5.58 10.53 3.39
C ARG A 141 4.25 10.11 2.79
N LEU A 142 4.05 8.80 2.70
CA LEU A 142 2.87 8.15 2.14
C LEU A 142 2.12 7.46 3.28
N THR A 143 0.84 7.76 3.45
CA THR A 143 0.01 7.18 4.51
C THR A 143 -1.19 6.46 3.91
N LYS A 144 -1.38 5.20 4.30
CA LYS A 144 -2.59 4.43 4.02
C LYS A 144 -3.11 3.79 5.30
N ARG A 145 -4.33 4.16 5.68
CA ARG A 145 -5.03 3.58 6.83
C ARG A 145 -5.74 2.32 6.40
N ARG A 146 -5.74 1.34 7.29
CA ARG A 146 -6.56 0.15 7.11
C ARG A 146 -7.90 0.38 7.80
N PRO A 147 -9.05 0.10 7.15
CA PRO A 147 -10.34 0.08 7.85
C PRO A 147 -10.23 -0.90 9.02
N ALA A 148 -10.75 -0.50 10.20
CA ALA A 148 -10.87 -1.42 11.32
C ALA A 148 -11.58 -2.69 10.81
N ARG A 149 -11.08 -3.88 11.15
CA ARG A 149 -11.81 -5.11 10.89
C ARG A 149 -13.15 -4.95 11.58
N ALA A 150 -14.23 -4.82 10.80
CA ALA A 150 -15.57 -5.04 11.33
C ALA A 150 -15.56 -6.44 11.94
N ASP A 151 -15.94 -6.53 13.23
CA ASP A 151 -15.99 -7.78 13.98
C ASP A 151 -16.66 -8.86 13.14
N GLN A 152 -15.89 -9.79 12.60
CA GLN A 152 -16.40 -11.01 11.95
C GLN A 152 -16.84 -12.05 12.98
N ASP A 153 -16.96 -11.67 14.24
CA ASP A 153 -17.52 -12.47 15.32
C ASP A 153 -18.98 -12.10 15.60
N ALA A 154 -19.81 -11.94 14.56
CA ALA A 154 -21.24 -12.10 14.76
C ALA A 154 -21.52 -13.63 14.85
N PRO A 155 -21.97 -14.16 16.00
CA PRO A 155 -22.31 -15.58 16.07
C PRO A 155 -23.45 -15.86 15.10
N ASP A 156 -23.28 -16.89 14.28
CA ASP A 156 -24.31 -17.48 13.43
C ASP A 156 -25.56 -17.74 14.29
N GLN A 157 -26.58 -16.88 14.18
CA GLN A 157 -27.87 -17.06 14.79
C GLN A 157 -28.83 -17.91 13.94
N ASP A 158 -28.31 -18.74 13.06
CA ASP A 158 -29.11 -19.70 12.28
C ASP A 158 -28.97 -21.13 12.85
N GLY A 159 -29.45 -21.32 14.05
CA GLY A 159 -29.41 -22.64 14.71
C GLY A 159 -30.52 -22.90 15.68
N LEU A 160 -31.76 -22.46 15.41
CA LEU A 160 -32.91 -22.87 16.25
C LEU A 160 -34.25 -22.62 15.51
N ALA A 161 -34.64 -23.48 14.59
CA ALA A 161 -36.02 -23.67 14.22
C ALA A 161 -36.14 -24.96 13.38
N ASP A 162 -36.16 -26.12 14.00
CA ASP A 162 -36.99 -27.24 13.53
C ASP A 162 -37.12 -28.32 14.61
N GLN A 163 -37.98 -28.09 15.60
CA GLN A 163 -38.48 -29.15 16.48
C GLN A 163 -39.93 -28.82 16.75
N ASP A 164 -40.84 -29.20 15.83
CA ASP A 164 -42.22 -29.53 16.15
C ASP A 164 -42.92 -30.03 14.87
N ALA A 165 -42.71 -31.32 14.56
CA ALA A 165 -43.62 -32.08 13.68
C ALA A 165 -44.40 -33.06 14.54
N PRO A 166 -45.76 -33.01 14.57
CA PRO A 166 -46.57 -33.96 15.36
C PRO A 166 -46.63 -35.33 14.67
N PRO A 167 -46.79 -36.43 15.43
CA PRO A 167 -46.81 -37.79 14.88
C PRO A 167 -48.13 -38.07 14.13
N THR A 168 -48.04 -38.49 12.92
CA THR A 168 -49.16 -39.03 12.13
C THR A 168 -49.57 -40.39 12.63
N HIS A 169 -50.78 -40.46 13.19
CA HIS A 169 -51.49 -41.70 13.52
C HIS A 169 -51.86 -42.45 12.23
N THR A 170 -51.34 -43.63 12.12
CA THR A 170 -51.79 -44.66 11.18
C THR A 170 -53.01 -45.37 11.80
N ALA A 171 -54.19 -45.25 11.25
CA ALA A 171 -55.31 -46.11 11.54
C ALA A 171 -55.48 -47.15 10.42
N GLN A 172 -55.45 -48.39 10.87
CA GLN A 172 -55.81 -49.59 10.08
C GLN A 172 -57.27 -49.57 9.65
N ARG A 173 -57.53 -49.90 8.42
CA ARG A 173 -58.48 -50.98 8.00
C ARG A 173 -58.18 -51.33 6.53
#